data_12805cdb27d06ff44c99fe8f829c7e7c
#
_entry.id   12805cdb27d06ff44c99fe8f829c7e7c
#
_cell.length_a   1.000
_cell.length_b   1.000
_cell.length_c   1.000
_cell.angle_alpha   90.00
_cell.angle_beta   90.00
_cell.angle_gamma   90.00
#
_symmetry.space_group_name_H-M   'P 1'
#
loop_
_entity.id
_entity.type
_entity.pdbx_description
1 polymer ?
#
loop_
_entity_poly.entity_id
_entity_poly.type
_entity_poly.pdbx_seq_one_letter_code
_entity_poly.pdbx_strand_id
1 'polypeptide(L)'
;MNDDSDLPPVPPVKGARPEMFTVTENQGPLAPLAGSPPPAPKWFAEAVSHKPESRHVDVHGARIHYLRWGDRRRPGLLLVHGNAAHAHWWDFIAPMLARDYNVAAIDLSGMGDSQWRPDGYSMETFAREEIVVCQDAGMFESSEPPIIVGHSFGGFVTILAGALYGERLAGTVIVDSPVNPPDRKGAPPDRPIRPHNVYSTLAAALARFRLMPPQTSENLFLVDWVGRHSLKEVQGGFTWKFDPAIWRRFSIGDTAARLRETKCRIAVFRGEHSILLPPEIGEYMFNLLGRSAPVVEIPQAQHHIMLDQPLALVAALRALLADWNHSTPSRRI
;
A
#
# COMPACT_ATOMS: atom_id res chain seq x y z
N MET A 1 -9.59 -32.57 -39.71
CA MET A 1 -10.96 -32.21 -39.28
C MET A 1 -11.29 -33.11 -38.10
N ASN A 2 -10.97 -32.66 -36.90
CA ASN A 2 -11.40 -33.34 -35.67
C ASN A 2 -12.51 -32.50 -35.10
N ASP A 3 -13.63 -33.17 -34.91
CA ASP A 3 -14.89 -32.59 -34.43
C ASP A 3 -14.86 -32.55 -32.90
N ASP A 4 -14.80 -31.35 -32.31
CA ASP A 4 -14.74 -31.11 -30.86
C ASP A 4 -16.13 -30.96 -30.26
N SER A 5 -17.17 -31.61 -30.78
CA SER A 5 -18.55 -31.42 -30.36
C SER A 5 -19.07 -32.32 -29.23
N ASP A 6 -18.23 -33.14 -28.58
CA ASP A 6 -18.68 -34.16 -27.61
C ASP A 6 -18.19 -33.96 -26.15
N LEU A 7 -18.08 -32.73 -25.68
CA LEU A 7 -17.89 -32.49 -24.24
C LEU A 7 -19.27 -32.22 -23.58
N PRO A 8 -19.62 -32.94 -22.51
CA PRO A 8 -20.88 -32.69 -21.81
C PRO A 8 -20.87 -31.29 -21.16
N PRO A 9 -22.02 -30.59 -21.12
CA PRO A 9 -22.10 -29.28 -20.49
C PRO A 9 -21.80 -29.36 -18.99
N VAL A 10 -20.90 -28.50 -18.52
CA VAL A 10 -20.59 -28.35 -17.10
C VAL A 10 -21.86 -27.90 -16.37
N PRO A 11 -22.33 -28.64 -15.34
CA PRO A 11 -23.50 -28.24 -14.61
C PRO A 11 -23.26 -26.91 -13.86
N PRO A 12 -24.23 -26.00 -13.79
CA PRO A 12 -24.07 -24.76 -13.05
C PRO A 12 -23.87 -25.04 -11.56
N VAL A 13 -22.76 -24.57 -11.01
CA VAL A 13 -22.49 -24.60 -9.58
C VAL A 13 -23.54 -23.72 -8.90
N LYS A 14 -24.50 -24.33 -8.22
CA LYS A 14 -25.39 -23.64 -7.29
C LYS A 14 -24.60 -23.26 -6.04
N GLY A 15 -23.81 -22.21 -6.11
CA GLY A 15 -23.29 -21.51 -4.96
C GLY A 15 -24.42 -20.64 -4.40
N ALA A 16 -24.88 -20.93 -3.18
CA ALA A 16 -25.70 -19.99 -2.42
C ALA A 16 -24.89 -18.67 -2.33
N ARG A 17 -25.42 -17.59 -2.93
CA ARG A 17 -24.87 -16.23 -2.69
C ARG A 17 -25.00 -15.98 -1.20
N PRO A 18 -23.91 -15.59 -0.49
CA PRO A 18 -24.08 -15.11 0.86
C PRO A 18 -25.09 -13.97 0.81
N GLU A 19 -26.04 -13.97 1.73
CA GLU A 19 -26.99 -12.88 1.88
C GLU A 19 -26.20 -11.58 1.97
N MET A 20 -26.38 -10.70 0.98
CA MET A 20 -25.76 -9.38 0.98
C MET A 20 -26.35 -8.62 2.17
N PHE A 21 -25.55 -8.49 3.23
CA PHE A 21 -25.87 -7.58 4.32
C PHE A 21 -26.14 -6.20 3.70
N THR A 22 -27.36 -5.73 3.81
CA THR A 22 -27.75 -4.37 3.42
C THR A 22 -27.00 -3.39 4.34
N VAL A 23 -25.82 -2.98 3.90
CA VAL A 23 -25.06 -1.91 4.56
C VAL A 23 -25.88 -0.64 4.36
N THR A 24 -26.47 -0.12 5.43
CA THR A 24 -27.10 1.21 5.40
C THR A 24 -26.02 2.22 4.96
N GLU A 25 -26.39 3.24 4.18
CA GLU A 25 -25.46 4.20 3.54
C GLU A 25 -24.42 4.84 4.50
N ASN A 26 -24.57 4.64 5.79
CA ASN A 26 -23.73 5.19 6.86
C ASN A 26 -22.90 4.18 7.67
N GLN A 27 -22.92 2.88 7.34
CA GLN A 27 -22.17 1.85 8.07
C GLN A 27 -21.10 1.19 7.21
N GLY A 28 -19.89 1.01 7.79
CA GLY A 28 -18.78 0.30 7.15
C GLY A 28 -18.86 -1.23 7.35
N PRO A 29 -17.95 -1.99 6.71
CA PRO A 29 -17.97 -3.47 6.74
C PRO A 29 -17.79 -4.08 8.14
N LEU A 30 -17.23 -3.34 9.09
CA LEU A 30 -17.01 -3.80 10.46
C LEU A 30 -18.19 -3.53 11.41
N ALA A 31 -19.23 -2.81 10.96
CA ALA A 31 -20.39 -2.49 11.79
C ALA A 31 -21.10 -3.72 12.40
N PRO A 32 -21.32 -4.82 11.64
CA PRO A 32 -21.96 -6.03 12.17
C PRO A 32 -21.16 -6.72 13.28
N LEU A 33 -19.85 -6.47 13.36
CA LEU A 33 -18.97 -7.09 14.36
C LEU A 33 -19.08 -6.44 15.75
N ALA A 34 -19.73 -5.28 15.86
CA ALA A 34 -19.94 -4.53 17.12
C ALA A 34 -18.64 -4.36 17.95
N GLY A 35 -17.49 -4.21 17.27
CA GLY A 35 -16.19 -4.05 17.89
C GLY A 35 -15.45 -5.34 18.25
N SER A 36 -16.08 -6.50 18.07
CA SER A 36 -15.42 -7.79 18.27
C SER A 36 -14.52 -8.13 17.08
N PRO A 37 -13.28 -8.65 17.31
CA PRO A 37 -12.43 -9.09 16.22
C PRO A 37 -13.03 -10.32 15.52
N PRO A 38 -13.03 -10.37 14.18
CA PRO A 38 -13.49 -11.57 13.47
C PRO A 38 -12.48 -12.72 13.59
N PRO A 39 -12.91 -13.98 13.34
CA PRO A 39 -12.01 -15.12 13.25
C PRO A 39 -10.92 -14.87 12.20
N ALA A 40 -9.69 -15.26 12.54
CA ALA A 40 -8.54 -15.08 11.66
C ALA A 40 -7.80 -16.40 11.42
N PRO A 41 -7.23 -16.63 10.23
CA PRO A 41 -6.46 -17.83 9.94
C PRO A 41 -5.12 -17.85 10.67
N LYS A 42 -4.57 -19.06 10.86
CA LYS A 42 -3.31 -19.27 11.60
C LYS A 42 -2.15 -18.44 11.03
N TRP A 43 -2.01 -18.38 9.71
CA TRP A 43 -0.92 -17.62 9.07
C TRP A 43 -0.92 -16.13 9.46
N PHE A 44 -2.12 -15.54 9.59
CA PHE A 44 -2.26 -14.14 10.01
C PHE A 44 -1.85 -13.95 11.47
N ALA A 45 -2.39 -14.79 12.37
CA ALA A 45 -2.03 -14.74 13.79
C ALA A 45 -0.52 -14.92 13.99
N GLU A 46 0.11 -15.80 13.23
CA GLU A 46 1.55 -16.01 13.23
C GLU A 46 2.30 -14.76 12.72
N ALA A 47 1.89 -14.20 11.57
CA ALA A 47 2.53 -13.03 11.01
C ALA A 47 2.51 -11.84 11.97
N VAL A 48 1.34 -11.49 12.54
CA VAL A 48 1.22 -10.33 13.45
C VAL A 48 1.79 -10.58 14.85
N SER A 49 2.17 -11.82 15.17
CA SER A 49 2.92 -12.13 16.41
C SER A 49 4.37 -11.64 16.34
N HIS A 50 4.94 -11.49 15.15
CA HIS A 50 6.29 -10.96 14.92
C HIS A 50 6.28 -9.43 15.07
N LYS A 51 6.37 -8.96 16.31
CA LYS A 51 6.30 -7.53 16.62
C LYS A 51 7.43 -6.75 15.97
N PRO A 52 7.13 -5.62 15.29
CA PRO A 52 8.15 -4.73 14.76
C PRO A 52 8.85 -3.91 15.85
N GLU A 53 10.02 -3.39 15.52
CA GLU A 53 10.55 -2.22 16.20
C GLU A 53 9.77 -0.99 15.73
N SER A 54 9.19 -0.23 16.67
CA SER A 54 8.57 1.07 16.40
C SER A 54 9.62 2.18 16.57
N ARG A 55 9.85 2.97 15.54
CA ARG A 55 10.92 3.97 15.48
C ARG A 55 10.41 5.29 14.91
N HIS A 56 11.18 6.35 15.16
CA HIS A 56 10.92 7.68 14.62
C HIS A 56 12.22 8.31 14.11
N VAL A 57 12.11 9.11 13.05
CA VAL A 57 13.20 9.93 12.53
C VAL A 57 12.67 11.32 12.16
N ASP A 58 13.50 12.35 12.33
CA ASP A 58 13.12 13.72 11.96
C ASP A 58 13.37 13.98 10.48
N VAL A 59 12.34 14.48 9.78
CA VAL A 59 12.42 14.88 8.39
C VAL A 59 11.81 16.26 8.23
N HIS A 60 12.63 17.25 7.92
CA HIS A 60 12.21 18.67 7.73
C HIS A 60 11.25 19.14 8.84
N GLY A 61 11.65 18.95 10.10
CA GLY A 61 10.91 19.42 11.26
C GLY A 61 9.66 18.62 11.64
N ALA A 62 9.41 17.49 10.99
CA ALA A 62 8.37 16.57 11.41
C ALA A 62 8.95 15.21 11.80
N ARG A 63 8.45 14.66 12.89
CA ARG A 63 8.83 13.34 13.38
C ARG A 63 8.04 12.27 12.63
N ILE A 64 8.76 11.48 11.83
CA ILE A 64 8.21 10.42 10.96
C ILE A 64 8.36 9.09 11.66
N HIS A 65 7.23 8.41 11.87
CA HIS A 65 7.16 7.08 12.44
C HIS A 65 7.35 6.01 11.36
N TYR A 66 7.99 4.91 11.73
CA TYR A 66 8.03 3.70 10.92
C TYR A 66 8.17 2.44 11.77
N LEU A 67 7.70 1.34 11.24
CA LEU A 67 7.84 0.01 11.80
C LEU A 67 8.97 -0.73 11.09
N ARG A 68 9.76 -1.55 11.81
CA ARG A 68 10.87 -2.30 11.22
C ARG A 68 10.88 -3.76 11.66
N TRP A 69 11.18 -4.65 10.72
CA TRP A 69 11.35 -6.10 10.93
C TRP A 69 12.65 -6.58 10.27
N GLY A 70 13.16 -7.70 10.76
CA GLY A 70 14.30 -8.40 10.14
C GLY A 70 15.65 -7.88 10.59
N ASP A 71 16.69 -8.44 9.96
CA ASP A 71 18.10 -8.13 10.26
C ASP A 71 18.57 -6.93 9.43
N ARG A 72 19.14 -5.91 10.06
CA ARG A 72 19.68 -4.69 9.42
C ARG A 72 20.74 -4.97 8.36
N ARG A 73 21.44 -6.11 8.45
CA ARG A 73 22.47 -6.51 7.48
C ARG A 73 21.90 -7.03 6.15
N ARG A 74 20.61 -7.32 6.09
CA ARG A 74 19.92 -7.77 4.88
C ARG A 74 19.64 -6.59 3.92
N PRO A 75 19.44 -6.85 2.62
CA PRO A 75 19.00 -5.83 1.67
C PRO A 75 17.77 -5.10 2.16
N GLY A 76 17.71 -3.78 1.93
CA GLY A 76 16.63 -2.92 2.41
C GLY A 76 15.36 -3.05 1.57
N LEU A 77 14.19 -3.08 2.23
CA LEU A 77 12.88 -3.06 1.61
C LEU A 77 11.94 -2.11 2.36
N LEU A 78 11.61 -0.97 1.76
CA LEU A 78 10.66 -0.03 2.33
C LEU A 78 9.26 -0.27 1.75
N LEU A 79 8.27 -0.36 2.62
CA LEU A 79 6.84 -0.50 2.28
C LEU A 79 6.12 0.82 2.58
N VAL A 80 5.40 1.36 1.59
CA VAL A 80 4.73 2.66 1.68
C VAL A 80 3.23 2.48 1.46
N HIS A 81 2.45 2.96 2.41
CA HIS A 81 0.99 2.81 2.43
C HIS A 81 0.27 3.78 1.50
N GLY A 82 -1.03 3.53 1.26
CA GLY A 82 -1.92 4.39 0.49
C GLY A 82 -2.42 5.62 1.27
N ASN A 83 -3.31 6.38 0.62
CA ASN A 83 -3.91 7.58 1.23
C ASN A 83 -4.68 7.25 2.52
N ALA A 84 -4.48 8.08 3.56
CA ALA A 84 -5.12 7.94 4.87
C ALA A 84 -4.94 6.56 5.54
N ALA A 85 -3.99 5.77 5.04
CA ALA A 85 -3.56 4.50 5.61
C ALA A 85 -2.37 4.72 6.58
N HIS A 86 -1.65 3.67 6.91
CA HIS A 86 -0.55 3.70 7.88
C HIS A 86 0.32 2.43 7.77
N ALA A 87 1.47 2.42 8.44
CA ALA A 87 2.46 1.33 8.40
C ALA A 87 1.88 -0.06 8.77
N HIS A 88 0.89 -0.10 9.66
CA HIS A 88 0.25 -1.36 10.09
C HIS A 88 -0.57 -2.07 8.97
N TRP A 89 -0.74 -1.47 7.79
CA TRP A 89 -1.25 -2.16 6.61
C TRP A 89 -0.31 -3.25 6.11
N TRP A 90 0.94 -3.24 6.60
CA TRP A 90 1.98 -4.17 6.21
C TRP A 90 2.34 -5.20 7.30
N ASP A 91 1.74 -5.14 8.49
CA ASP A 91 2.05 -6.01 9.64
C ASP A 91 1.94 -7.52 9.33
N PHE A 92 1.02 -7.88 8.46
CA PHE A 92 0.76 -9.26 8.07
C PHE A 92 1.51 -9.69 6.80
N ILE A 93 2.27 -8.78 6.18
CA ILE A 93 3.10 -9.00 4.99
C ILE A 93 4.57 -8.87 5.32
N ALA A 94 4.96 -7.81 6.01
CA ALA A 94 6.35 -7.50 6.32
C ALA A 94 7.13 -8.65 6.99
N PRO A 95 6.58 -9.39 7.98
CA PRO A 95 7.29 -10.51 8.59
C PRO A 95 7.64 -11.64 7.61
N MET A 96 6.79 -11.86 6.59
CA MET A 96 7.05 -12.88 5.56
C MET A 96 8.20 -12.50 4.62
N LEU A 97 8.47 -11.20 4.48
CA LEU A 97 9.59 -10.66 3.69
C LEU A 97 10.85 -10.46 4.55
N ALA A 98 10.67 -10.26 5.85
CA ALA A 98 11.75 -9.97 6.79
C ALA A 98 12.75 -11.14 7.02
N ARG A 99 12.40 -12.34 6.55
CA ARG A 99 13.33 -13.46 6.50
C ARG A 99 14.53 -13.15 5.61
N ASP A 100 14.31 -12.46 4.50
CA ASP A 100 15.31 -12.26 3.46
C ASP A 100 15.73 -10.77 3.33
N TYR A 101 14.95 -9.84 3.93
CA TYR A 101 15.13 -8.40 3.84
C TYR A 101 15.14 -7.72 5.21
N ASN A 102 15.82 -6.55 5.28
CA ASN A 102 15.60 -5.54 6.31
C ASN A 102 14.37 -4.73 5.87
N VAL A 103 13.20 -5.05 6.45
CA VAL A 103 11.92 -4.47 6.04
C VAL A 103 11.54 -3.32 6.95
N ALA A 104 11.15 -2.19 6.39
CA ALA A 104 10.46 -1.13 7.11
C ALA A 104 9.14 -0.78 6.45
N ALA A 105 8.18 -0.31 7.24
CA ALA A 105 6.93 0.27 6.76
C ALA A 105 6.79 1.67 7.36
N ILE A 106 6.71 2.70 6.51
CA ILE A 106 6.64 4.11 6.92
C ILE A 106 5.20 4.52 7.19
N ASP A 107 5.00 5.42 8.15
CA ASP A 107 3.86 6.32 8.20
C ASP A 107 4.27 7.65 7.55
N LEU A 108 3.71 7.99 6.39
CA LEU A 108 3.96 9.29 5.77
C LEU A 108 3.43 10.41 6.67
N SER A 109 4.08 11.58 6.68
CA SER A 109 3.64 12.69 7.53
C SER A 109 2.16 13.02 7.33
N GLY A 110 1.46 13.32 8.42
CA GLY A 110 0.02 13.53 8.42
C GLY A 110 -0.83 12.25 8.45
N MET A 111 -0.22 11.07 8.47
CA MET A 111 -0.88 9.77 8.49
C MET A 111 -0.26 8.86 9.55
N GLY A 112 -1.04 7.90 10.08
CA GLY A 112 -0.59 6.97 11.10
C GLY A 112 -0.12 7.67 12.38
N ASP A 113 1.03 7.25 12.88
CA ASP A 113 1.65 7.79 14.10
C ASP A 113 2.74 8.85 13.78
N SER A 114 2.87 9.26 12.51
CA SER A 114 3.71 10.36 12.11
C SER A 114 3.09 11.72 12.42
N GLN A 115 3.97 12.70 12.67
CA GLN A 115 3.55 14.06 12.98
C GLN A 115 2.85 14.73 11.79
N TRP A 116 1.84 15.53 12.09
CA TRP A 116 1.18 16.39 11.11
C TRP A 116 2.04 17.63 10.82
N ARG A 117 1.97 18.15 9.59
CA ARG A 117 2.72 19.32 9.17
C ARG A 117 1.82 20.56 9.13
N PRO A 118 2.07 21.57 9.98
CA PRO A 118 1.24 22.78 10.01
C PRO A 118 1.34 23.58 8.71
N ASP A 119 2.49 23.54 8.04
CA ASP A 119 2.76 24.28 6.80
C ASP A 119 2.24 23.56 5.55
N GLY A 120 1.66 22.36 5.70
CA GLY A 120 1.12 21.54 4.61
C GLY A 120 2.09 20.47 4.13
N TYR A 121 1.70 19.82 3.02
CA TYR A 121 2.35 18.62 2.50
C TYR A 121 2.72 18.82 1.03
N SER A 122 3.80 18.18 0.59
CA SER A 122 4.19 18.12 -0.82
C SER A 122 4.69 16.73 -1.20
N MET A 123 4.64 16.40 -2.48
CA MET A 123 5.16 15.13 -3.00
C MET A 123 6.65 14.99 -2.74
N GLU A 124 7.41 16.08 -2.87
CA GLU A 124 8.85 16.12 -2.63
C GLU A 124 9.18 15.83 -1.16
N THR A 125 8.39 16.36 -0.23
CA THR A 125 8.54 16.08 1.20
C THR A 125 8.29 14.60 1.48
N PHE A 126 7.23 14.01 0.95
CA PHE A 126 6.94 12.59 1.11
C PHE A 126 8.03 11.70 0.49
N ALA A 127 8.49 12.00 -0.72
CA ALA A 127 9.60 11.27 -1.34
C ALA A 127 10.90 11.38 -0.51
N ARG A 128 11.14 12.52 0.13
CA ARG A 128 12.27 12.70 1.05
C ARG A 128 12.11 11.86 2.32
N GLU A 129 10.89 11.75 2.85
CA GLU A 129 10.59 10.89 4.01
C GLU A 129 10.94 9.43 3.73
N GLU A 130 10.59 8.88 2.55
CA GLU A 130 10.98 7.53 2.15
C GLU A 130 12.50 7.31 2.22
N ILE A 131 13.27 8.24 1.68
CA ILE A 131 14.75 8.12 1.64
C ILE A 131 15.37 8.25 3.03
N VAL A 132 14.86 9.17 3.86
CA VAL A 132 15.39 9.36 5.23
C VAL A 132 15.05 8.16 6.12
N VAL A 133 13.86 7.57 5.97
CA VAL A 133 13.51 6.32 6.66
C VAL A 133 14.40 5.17 6.20
N CYS A 134 14.66 5.01 4.90
CA CYS A 134 15.63 4.02 4.41
C CYS A 134 17.02 4.21 5.05
N GLN A 135 17.45 5.46 5.23
CA GLN A 135 18.74 5.79 5.83
C GLN A 135 18.76 5.45 7.32
N ASP A 136 17.76 5.88 8.10
CA ASP A 136 17.67 5.60 9.55
C ASP A 136 17.49 4.11 9.85
N ALA A 137 16.77 3.39 9.00
CA ALA A 137 16.60 1.95 9.07
C ALA A 137 17.88 1.16 8.69
N GLY A 138 18.96 1.83 8.28
CA GLY A 138 20.24 1.20 7.89
C GLY A 138 20.20 0.50 6.54
N MET A 139 19.24 0.82 5.66
CA MET A 139 19.06 0.12 4.40
C MET A 139 20.15 0.44 3.35
N PHE A 140 20.90 1.53 3.53
CA PHE A 140 22.04 1.88 2.70
C PHE A 140 23.37 1.33 3.21
N GLU A 141 23.36 0.61 4.36
CA GLU A 141 24.53 -0.04 4.94
C GLU A 141 24.77 -1.44 4.31
N SER A 142 23.77 -1.99 3.64
CA SER A 142 23.86 -3.24 2.88
C SER A 142 24.69 -3.05 1.59
N SER A 143 25.24 -4.14 1.05
CA SER A 143 25.91 -4.15 -0.27
C SER A 143 24.97 -3.79 -1.42
N GLU A 144 23.67 -4.04 -1.25
CA GLU A 144 22.63 -3.73 -2.24
C GLU A 144 21.83 -2.50 -1.83
N PRO A 145 21.59 -1.54 -2.73
CA PRO A 145 20.70 -0.42 -2.47
C PRO A 145 19.27 -0.89 -2.13
N PRO A 146 18.49 -0.10 -1.36
CA PRO A 146 17.13 -0.50 -0.99
C PRO A 146 16.18 -0.50 -2.18
N ILE A 147 15.10 -1.27 -2.03
CA ILE A 147 13.92 -1.28 -2.90
C ILE A 147 12.76 -0.63 -2.15
N ILE A 148 11.94 0.16 -2.85
CA ILE A 148 10.75 0.78 -2.29
C ILE A 148 9.51 0.19 -2.97
N VAL A 149 8.53 -0.22 -2.17
CA VAL A 149 7.24 -0.76 -2.62
C VAL A 149 6.14 0.17 -2.15
N GLY A 150 5.50 0.89 -3.07
CA GLY A 150 4.46 1.87 -2.75
C GLY A 150 3.09 1.47 -3.27
N HIS A 151 2.08 1.49 -2.39
CA HIS A 151 0.69 1.21 -2.73
C HIS A 151 -0.12 2.50 -2.91
N SER A 152 -0.92 2.58 -3.98
CA SER A 152 -1.88 3.67 -4.19
C SER A 152 -1.21 5.05 -4.12
N PHE A 153 -1.58 5.92 -3.18
CA PHE A 153 -0.91 7.21 -2.95
C PHE A 153 0.59 7.05 -2.70
N GLY A 154 0.99 6.07 -1.87
CA GLY A 154 2.39 5.75 -1.65
C GLY A 154 3.14 5.37 -2.93
N GLY A 155 2.47 4.75 -3.90
CA GLY A 155 3.07 4.48 -5.21
C GLY A 155 3.35 5.74 -6.03
N PHE A 156 2.54 6.79 -5.94
CA PHE A 156 2.87 8.07 -6.56
C PHE A 156 4.09 8.73 -5.91
N VAL A 157 4.19 8.63 -4.58
CA VAL A 157 5.38 9.10 -3.83
C VAL A 157 6.61 8.32 -4.26
N THR A 158 6.50 6.99 -4.35
CA THR A 158 7.58 6.09 -4.77
C THR A 158 7.99 6.32 -6.24
N ILE A 159 7.07 6.66 -7.16
CA ILE A 159 7.41 7.10 -8.53
C ILE A 159 8.30 8.35 -8.48
N LEU A 160 7.92 9.34 -7.67
CA LEU A 160 8.73 10.56 -7.52
C LEU A 160 10.09 10.26 -6.86
N ALA A 161 10.12 9.39 -5.85
CA ALA A 161 11.39 8.97 -5.24
C ALA A 161 12.31 8.26 -6.26
N GLY A 162 11.75 7.43 -7.14
CA GLY A 162 12.47 6.80 -8.25
C GLY A 162 13.04 7.80 -9.25
N ALA A 163 12.32 8.90 -9.54
CA ALA A 163 12.79 9.96 -10.40
C ALA A 163 13.91 10.81 -9.75
N LEU A 164 13.73 11.19 -8.48
CA LEU A 164 14.65 12.08 -7.77
C LEU A 164 15.88 11.36 -7.20
N TYR A 165 15.71 10.14 -6.71
CA TYR A 165 16.71 9.41 -5.93
C TYR A 165 17.02 8.01 -6.49
N GLY A 166 16.50 7.66 -7.68
CA GLY A 166 16.60 6.33 -8.26
C GLY A 166 18.02 5.80 -8.40
N GLU A 167 19.02 6.66 -8.61
CA GLU A 167 20.44 6.28 -8.65
C GLU A 167 20.95 5.64 -7.33
N ARG A 168 20.22 5.86 -6.23
CA ARG A 168 20.48 5.32 -4.90
C ARG A 168 19.59 4.11 -4.56
N LEU A 169 18.71 3.70 -5.46
CA LEU A 169 17.74 2.63 -5.26
C LEU A 169 18.04 1.45 -6.21
N ALA A 170 17.87 0.22 -5.73
CA ALA A 170 17.91 -0.96 -6.58
C ALA A 170 16.67 -1.05 -7.48
N GLY A 171 15.54 -0.54 -7.01
CA GLY A 171 14.31 -0.48 -7.77
C GLY A 171 13.12 0.04 -6.98
N THR A 172 12.02 0.23 -7.70
CA THR A 172 10.72 0.63 -7.14
C THR A 172 9.62 -0.32 -7.65
N VAL A 173 8.69 -0.68 -6.78
CA VAL A 173 7.50 -1.47 -7.13
C VAL A 173 6.27 -0.64 -6.87
N ILE A 174 5.50 -0.40 -7.92
CA ILE A 174 4.29 0.42 -7.89
C ILE A 174 3.09 -0.52 -7.78
N VAL A 175 2.41 -0.50 -6.63
CA VAL A 175 1.29 -1.39 -6.34
C VAL A 175 -0.01 -0.60 -6.48
N ASP A 176 -0.74 -0.87 -7.54
CA ASP A 176 -2.07 -0.36 -7.87
C ASP A 176 -2.19 1.18 -7.80
N SER A 177 -1.21 1.88 -8.39
CA SER A 177 -1.18 3.35 -8.46
C SER A 177 -1.28 3.78 -9.91
N PRO A 178 -2.45 4.25 -10.38
CA PRO A 178 -2.70 4.50 -11.78
C PRO A 178 -2.00 5.77 -12.27
N VAL A 179 -1.15 5.65 -13.28
CA VAL A 179 -0.68 6.80 -14.05
C VAL A 179 -1.58 6.97 -15.27
N ASN A 180 -2.47 7.94 -15.20
CA ASN A 180 -3.47 8.16 -16.23
C ASN A 180 -2.91 8.93 -17.44
N PRO A 181 -3.37 8.61 -18.67
CA PRO A 181 -3.10 9.42 -19.83
C PRO A 181 -3.73 10.83 -19.70
N PRO A 182 -3.24 11.83 -20.46
CA PRO A 182 -3.64 13.24 -20.30
C PRO A 182 -5.16 13.49 -20.44
N ASP A 183 -5.82 12.73 -21.28
CA ASP A 183 -7.27 12.83 -21.55
C ASP A 183 -8.15 12.28 -20.40
N ARG A 184 -7.57 11.49 -19.50
CA ARG A 184 -8.24 10.94 -18.31
C ARG A 184 -7.89 11.69 -17.02
N LYS A 185 -7.15 12.78 -17.08
CA LYS A 185 -6.82 13.60 -15.91
C LYS A 185 -8.05 14.39 -15.47
N GLY A 186 -8.73 13.94 -14.43
CA GLY A 186 -9.76 14.70 -13.73
C GLY A 186 -9.17 15.66 -12.71
N ALA A 187 -9.79 16.83 -12.50
CA ALA A 187 -9.46 17.66 -11.34
C ALA A 187 -9.89 16.92 -10.06
N PRO A 188 -9.06 16.94 -9.00
CA PRO A 188 -9.48 16.41 -7.72
C PRO A 188 -10.73 17.17 -7.24
N PRO A 189 -11.72 16.48 -6.67
CA PRO A 189 -12.91 17.15 -6.16
C PRO A 189 -12.53 18.13 -5.06
N ASP A 190 -12.98 19.38 -5.18
CA ASP A 190 -12.89 20.35 -4.10
C ASP A 190 -13.81 19.89 -2.97
N ARG A 191 -13.23 19.31 -1.93
CA ARG A 191 -13.96 18.84 -0.76
C ARG A 191 -13.66 19.76 0.42
N PRO A 192 -14.69 20.27 1.13
CA PRO A 192 -14.45 21.06 2.30
C PRO A 192 -13.73 20.23 3.38
N ILE A 193 -12.66 20.79 3.94
CA ILE A 193 -11.94 20.18 5.06
C ILE A 193 -12.87 20.22 6.28
N ARG A 194 -13.13 19.06 6.85
CA ARG A 194 -13.91 18.91 8.08
C ARG A 194 -13.07 18.21 9.12
N PRO A 195 -13.07 18.68 10.37
CA PRO A 195 -12.45 17.95 11.48
C PRO A 195 -13.03 16.53 11.58
N HIS A 196 -12.21 15.60 12.06
CA HIS A 196 -12.68 14.25 12.33
C HIS A 196 -13.67 14.24 13.48
N ASN A 197 -14.66 13.36 13.39
CA ASN A 197 -15.55 13.06 14.51
C ASN A 197 -14.78 12.30 15.61
N VAL A 198 -15.21 12.51 16.85
CA VAL A 198 -14.82 11.69 17.99
C VAL A 198 -15.97 10.72 18.28
N TYR A 199 -15.65 9.44 18.34
CA TYR A 199 -16.60 8.35 18.58
C TYR A 199 -16.44 7.87 20.03
N SER A 200 -17.53 7.77 20.78
CA SER A 200 -17.49 7.44 22.21
C SER A 200 -16.94 6.04 22.52
N THR A 201 -16.98 5.11 21.56
CA THR A 201 -16.46 3.75 21.71
C THR A 201 -15.68 3.30 20.47
N LEU A 202 -14.77 2.34 20.67
CA LEU A 202 -14.04 1.69 19.56
C LEU A 202 -15.02 1.06 18.56
N ALA A 203 -16.08 0.40 19.03
CA ALA A 203 -17.10 -0.21 18.16
C ALA A 203 -17.79 0.83 17.27
N ALA A 204 -18.15 1.99 17.82
CA ALA A 204 -18.76 3.08 17.06
C ALA A 204 -17.82 3.67 16.01
N ALA A 205 -16.51 3.76 16.30
CA ALA A 205 -15.51 4.21 15.35
C ALA A 205 -15.30 3.16 14.24
N LEU A 206 -15.10 1.89 14.59
CA LEU A 206 -14.92 0.79 13.62
C LEU A 206 -16.12 0.62 12.69
N ALA A 207 -17.34 0.84 13.16
CA ALA A 207 -18.54 0.83 12.35
C ALA A 207 -18.54 1.90 11.23
N ARG A 208 -17.63 2.86 11.29
CA ARG A 208 -17.44 3.93 10.28
C ARG A 208 -16.23 3.70 9.38
N PHE A 209 -15.39 2.72 9.70
CA PHE A 209 -14.23 2.41 8.86
C PHE A 209 -14.66 1.99 7.46
N ARG A 210 -14.01 2.56 6.45
CA ARG A 210 -14.29 2.27 5.03
C ARG A 210 -12.99 2.26 4.22
N LEU A 211 -12.92 1.37 3.28
CA LEU A 211 -11.89 1.37 2.26
C LEU A 211 -12.18 2.44 1.21
N MET A 212 -11.15 3.10 0.71
CA MET A 212 -11.26 4.11 -0.35
C MET A 212 -10.20 3.86 -1.43
N PRO A 213 -10.59 3.52 -2.66
CA PRO A 213 -11.97 3.41 -3.15
C PRO A 213 -12.76 2.33 -2.41
N PRO A 214 -14.11 2.42 -2.41
CA PRO A 214 -14.94 1.39 -1.82
C PRO A 214 -14.70 0.05 -2.51
N GLN A 215 -14.49 -0.99 -1.71
CA GLN A 215 -14.44 -2.38 -2.16
C GLN A 215 -14.96 -3.31 -1.06
N THR A 216 -15.44 -4.47 -1.46
CA THR A 216 -15.75 -5.57 -0.55
C THR A 216 -14.47 -6.37 -0.32
N SER A 217 -14.28 -6.88 0.89
CA SER A 217 -13.20 -7.81 1.22
C SER A 217 -13.77 -8.98 2.02
N GLU A 218 -13.42 -10.18 1.62
CA GLU A 218 -13.78 -11.40 2.36
C GLU A 218 -12.91 -11.58 3.61
N ASN A 219 -11.75 -10.92 3.65
CA ASN A 219 -10.78 -10.99 4.73
C ASN A 219 -11.08 -9.94 5.82
N LEU A 220 -12.25 -10.02 6.45
CA LEU A 220 -12.66 -9.05 7.47
C LEU A 220 -11.66 -8.93 8.63
N PHE A 221 -10.87 -9.97 8.92
CA PHE A 221 -9.82 -9.94 9.93
C PHE A 221 -8.68 -8.98 9.55
N LEU A 222 -8.37 -8.81 8.26
CA LEU A 222 -7.41 -7.81 7.78
C LEU A 222 -8.02 -6.41 7.84
N VAL A 223 -9.29 -6.28 7.42
CA VAL A 223 -10.02 -5.00 7.48
C VAL A 223 -10.16 -4.52 8.92
N ASP A 224 -10.47 -5.41 9.87
CA ASP A 224 -10.54 -5.11 11.31
C ASP A 224 -9.17 -4.68 11.85
N TRP A 225 -8.09 -5.41 11.47
CA TRP A 225 -6.73 -5.07 11.88
C TRP A 225 -6.34 -3.66 11.47
N VAL A 226 -6.47 -3.34 10.19
CA VAL A 226 -6.11 -2.00 9.71
C VAL A 226 -7.05 -0.93 10.24
N GLY A 227 -8.34 -1.23 10.40
CA GLY A 227 -9.34 -0.35 10.99
C GLY A 227 -9.00 0.04 12.44
N ARG A 228 -8.61 -0.91 13.28
CA ARG A 228 -8.19 -0.65 14.68
C ARG A 228 -6.95 0.23 14.75
N HIS A 229 -5.96 -0.04 13.92
CA HIS A 229 -4.72 0.74 13.88
C HIS A 229 -4.89 2.12 13.22
N SER A 230 -6.00 2.35 12.50
CA SER A 230 -6.36 3.67 11.95
C SER A 230 -6.89 4.65 13.01
N LEU A 231 -7.15 4.18 14.23
CA LEU A 231 -7.75 4.95 15.29
C LEU A 231 -6.75 5.28 16.41
N LYS A 232 -6.90 6.45 17.00
CA LYS A 232 -6.23 6.86 18.24
C LYS A 232 -7.26 7.23 19.29
N GLU A 233 -6.93 6.95 20.54
CA GLU A 233 -7.70 7.39 21.69
C GLU A 233 -7.46 8.88 21.94
N VAL A 234 -8.52 9.61 22.21
CA VAL A 234 -8.51 11.04 22.54
C VAL A 234 -9.51 11.31 23.65
N GLN A 235 -9.51 12.52 24.21
CA GLN A 235 -10.54 12.90 25.17
C GLN A 235 -11.94 12.73 24.55
N GLY A 236 -12.78 11.93 25.17
CA GLY A 236 -14.14 11.64 24.72
C GLY A 236 -14.27 10.40 23.82
N GLY A 237 -13.19 9.67 23.52
CA GLY A 237 -13.25 8.40 22.76
C GLY A 237 -12.17 8.24 21.70
N PHE A 238 -12.55 7.89 20.48
CA PHE A 238 -11.66 7.48 19.39
C PHE A 238 -11.82 8.39 18.17
N THR A 239 -10.71 8.69 17.49
CA THR A 239 -10.70 9.44 16.23
C THR A 239 -9.66 8.88 15.25
N TRP A 240 -9.69 9.34 14.00
CA TRP A 240 -8.79 8.86 12.94
C TRP A 240 -7.38 9.42 13.08
N LYS A 241 -6.37 8.63 12.66
CA LYS A 241 -4.94 8.97 12.73
C LYS A 241 -4.43 9.76 11.51
N PHE A 242 -5.26 10.28 10.63
CA PHE A 242 -4.78 11.08 9.50
C PHE A 242 -5.24 12.54 9.58
N ASP A 243 -4.45 13.45 9.01
CA ASP A 243 -4.79 14.86 8.95
C ASP A 243 -5.86 15.11 7.88
N PRO A 244 -7.05 15.62 8.21
CA PRO A 244 -8.08 15.94 7.23
C PRO A 244 -7.65 17.05 6.27
N ALA A 245 -6.62 17.83 6.60
CA ALA A 245 -6.10 18.92 5.77
C ALA A 245 -5.02 18.48 4.79
N ILE A 246 -4.68 17.20 4.71
CA ILE A 246 -3.57 16.69 3.89
C ILE A 246 -3.68 17.10 2.41
N TRP A 247 -4.90 17.17 1.89
CA TRP A 247 -5.20 17.54 0.50
C TRP A 247 -5.34 19.04 0.27
N ARG A 248 -5.17 19.85 1.32
CA ARG A 248 -5.26 21.28 1.18
C ARG A 248 -4.08 21.83 0.37
N ARG A 249 -4.40 22.44 -0.79
CA ARG A 249 -3.38 22.99 -1.72
C ARG A 249 -2.35 21.94 -2.16
N PHE A 250 -2.73 20.65 -2.16
CA PHE A 250 -1.86 19.56 -2.54
C PHE A 250 -2.01 19.22 -4.03
N SER A 251 -0.90 18.94 -4.69
CA SER A 251 -0.86 18.47 -6.07
C SER A 251 0.08 17.28 -6.20
N ILE A 252 -0.39 16.23 -6.85
CA ILE A 252 0.43 15.05 -7.19
C ILE A 252 1.42 15.39 -8.33
N GLY A 253 1.12 16.40 -9.15
CA GLY A 253 1.94 16.79 -10.29
C GLY A 253 1.79 15.86 -11.49
N ASP A 254 2.77 15.91 -12.41
CA ASP A 254 2.77 15.05 -13.61
C ASP A 254 3.45 13.70 -13.33
N THR A 255 2.63 12.73 -12.91
CA THR A 255 3.09 11.37 -12.61
C THR A 255 3.63 10.64 -13.84
N ALA A 256 3.12 10.94 -15.05
CA ALA A 256 3.59 10.31 -16.28
C ALA A 256 5.01 10.79 -16.64
N ALA A 257 5.31 12.09 -16.47
CA ALA A 257 6.66 12.61 -16.63
C ALA A 257 7.61 11.97 -15.61
N ARG A 258 7.21 11.93 -14.32
CA ARG A 258 8.02 11.31 -13.25
C ARG A 258 8.28 9.84 -13.47
N LEU A 259 7.30 9.09 -13.98
CA LEU A 259 7.46 7.69 -14.30
C LEU A 259 8.53 7.47 -15.39
N ARG A 260 8.56 8.32 -16.44
CA ARG A 260 9.61 8.29 -17.49
C ARG A 260 11.00 8.68 -16.97
N GLU A 261 11.06 9.57 -15.97
CA GLU A 261 12.29 10.06 -15.36
C GLU A 261 12.88 9.11 -14.32
N THR A 262 12.22 7.98 -14.02
CA THR A 262 12.70 7.00 -13.04
C THR A 262 14.08 6.47 -13.43
N LYS A 263 15.03 6.51 -12.46
CA LYS A 263 16.44 6.17 -12.66
C LYS A 263 16.85 4.84 -12.04
N CYS A 264 15.89 3.99 -11.70
CA CYS A 264 16.11 2.64 -11.17
C CYS A 264 15.19 1.65 -11.87
N ARG A 265 15.32 0.37 -11.55
CA ARG A 265 14.36 -0.65 -11.99
C ARG A 265 12.97 -0.30 -11.48
N ILE A 266 11.97 -0.65 -12.27
CA ILE A 266 10.58 -0.44 -11.88
C ILE A 266 9.74 -1.66 -12.25
N ALA A 267 8.76 -1.98 -11.41
CA ALA A 267 7.71 -2.95 -11.70
C ALA A 267 6.36 -2.38 -11.30
N VAL A 268 5.31 -2.80 -11.99
CA VAL A 268 3.93 -2.40 -11.73
C VAL A 268 3.13 -3.63 -11.33
N PHE A 269 2.47 -3.57 -10.19
CA PHE A 269 1.53 -4.58 -9.72
C PHE A 269 0.13 -4.01 -9.77
N ARG A 270 -0.83 -4.76 -10.29
CA ARG A 270 -2.24 -4.38 -10.34
C ARG A 270 -3.14 -5.49 -9.82
N GLY A 271 -4.27 -5.12 -9.24
CA GLY A 271 -5.34 -6.08 -8.98
C GLY A 271 -6.11 -6.38 -10.27
N GLU A 272 -6.44 -7.66 -10.52
CA GLU A 272 -7.24 -8.07 -11.69
C GLU A 272 -8.53 -7.25 -11.81
N HIS A 273 -9.19 -6.99 -10.67
CA HIS A 273 -10.46 -6.28 -10.58
C HIS A 273 -10.32 -4.82 -10.10
N SER A 274 -9.11 -4.25 -10.16
CA SER A 274 -8.91 -2.85 -9.77
C SER A 274 -9.65 -1.89 -10.69
N ILE A 275 -10.50 -1.06 -10.06
CA ILE A 275 -11.20 0.02 -10.77
C ILE A 275 -10.31 1.23 -11.04
N LEU A 276 -9.19 1.37 -10.32
CA LEU A 276 -8.26 2.48 -10.47
C LEU A 276 -7.19 2.20 -11.52
N LEU A 277 -6.76 0.93 -11.64
CA LEU A 277 -5.73 0.51 -12.59
C LEU A 277 -6.28 -0.64 -13.47
N PRO A 278 -7.27 -0.34 -14.35
CA PRO A 278 -7.76 -1.32 -15.30
C PRO A 278 -6.69 -1.65 -16.37
N PRO A 279 -6.87 -2.72 -17.16
CA PRO A 279 -5.85 -3.21 -18.10
C PRO A 279 -5.29 -2.14 -19.03
N GLU A 280 -6.13 -1.26 -19.56
CA GLU A 280 -5.73 -0.19 -20.49
C GLU A 280 -4.80 0.86 -19.84
N ILE A 281 -4.97 1.13 -18.54
CA ILE A 281 -4.04 2.00 -17.80
C ILE A 281 -2.73 1.27 -17.52
N GLY A 282 -2.79 -0.02 -17.20
CA GLY A 282 -1.60 -0.87 -17.09
C GLY A 282 -0.78 -0.90 -18.38
N GLU A 283 -1.43 -1.04 -19.53
CA GLU A 283 -0.80 -0.99 -20.84
C GLU A 283 -0.19 0.39 -21.14
N TYR A 284 -0.90 1.47 -20.81
CA TYR A 284 -0.36 2.82 -20.93
C TYR A 284 0.91 3.00 -20.10
N MET A 285 0.92 2.57 -18.84
CA MET A 285 2.12 2.62 -17.98
C MET A 285 3.25 1.77 -18.54
N PHE A 286 2.96 0.56 -19.05
CA PHE A 286 3.94 -0.31 -19.69
C PHE A 286 4.58 0.35 -20.90
N ASN A 287 3.78 1.03 -21.75
CA ASN A 287 4.28 1.79 -22.89
C ASN A 287 5.12 3.00 -22.47
N LEU A 288 4.73 3.74 -21.41
CA LEU A 288 5.53 4.82 -20.84
C LEU A 288 6.92 4.36 -20.37
N LEU A 289 7.03 3.14 -19.90
CA LEU A 289 8.26 2.49 -19.44
C LEU A 289 9.03 1.79 -20.57
N GLY A 290 8.73 2.11 -21.83
CA GLY A 290 9.40 1.54 -23.00
C GLY A 290 9.21 0.03 -23.13
N ARG A 291 8.12 -0.53 -22.59
CA ARG A 291 7.74 -1.96 -22.57
C ARG A 291 8.78 -2.87 -21.91
N SER A 292 9.59 -2.33 -20.99
CA SER A 292 10.71 -3.06 -20.35
C SER A 292 10.44 -3.42 -18.88
N ALA A 293 9.46 -2.77 -18.23
CA ALA A 293 9.13 -3.05 -16.85
C ALA A 293 8.11 -4.20 -16.72
N PRO A 294 8.27 -5.10 -15.75
CA PRO A 294 7.26 -6.12 -15.45
C PRO A 294 5.93 -5.47 -15.03
N VAL A 295 4.83 -5.94 -15.61
CA VAL A 295 3.47 -5.64 -15.14
C VAL A 295 2.88 -6.95 -14.62
N VAL A 296 2.64 -7.02 -13.31
CA VAL A 296 2.18 -8.22 -12.61
C VAL A 296 0.73 -8.02 -12.18
N GLU A 297 -0.15 -8.89 -12.68
CA GLU A 297 -1.54 -8.92 -12.27
C GLU A 297 -1.73 -9.90 -11.11
N ILE A 298 -2.40 -9.47 -10.05
CA ILE A 298 -2.75 -10.32 -8.91
C ILE A 298 -4.21 -10.76 -9.07
N PRO A 299 -4.46 -12.07 -9.28
CA PRO A 299 -5.81 -12.61 -9.51
C PRO A 299 -6.73 -12.34 -8.33
N GLN A 300 -8.02 -12.11 -8.62
CA GLN A 300 -9.09 -11.91 -7.66
C GLN A 300 -8.85 -10.74 -6.68
N ALA A 301 -7.92 -9.84 -6.98
CA ALA A 301 -7.64 -8.66 -6.18
C ALA A 301 -8.28 -7.41 -6.80
N GLN A 302 -8.81 -6.54 -5.96
CA GLN A 302 -9.22 -5.18 -6.29
C GLN A 302 -8.07 -4.20 -5.96
N HIS A 303 -8.38 -2.92 -5.70
CA HIS A 303 -7.38 -1.90 -5.40
C HIS A 303 -6.50 -2.20 -4.17
N HIS A 304 -7.12 -2.66 -3.08
CA HIS A 304 -6.38 -2.98 -1.85
C HIS A 304 -5.88 -4.44 -1.88
N ILE A 305 -4.95 -4.72 -2.79
CA ILE A 305 -4.42 -6.06 -3.08
C ILE A 305 -3.98 -6.79 -1.81
N MET A 306 -3.35 -6.08 -0.86
CA MET A 306 -2.88 -6.64 0.41
C MET A 306 -4.01 -7.11 1.33
N LEU A 307 -5.23 -6.60 1.14
CA LEU A 307 -6.40 -7.05 1.89
C LEU A 307 -7.12 -8.20 1.20
N ASP A 308 -7.11 -8.24 -0.13
CA ASP A 308 -7.80 -9.28 -0.90
C ASP A 308 -6.93 -10.53 -1.04
N GLN A 309 -5.68 -10.37 -1.48
CA GLN A 309 -4.77 -11.45 -1.85
C GLN A 309 -3.37 -11.28 -1.22
N PRO A 310 -3.25 -11.20 0.12
CA PRO A 310 -1.97 -10.93 0.80
C PRO A 310 -0.88 -11.93 0.47
N LEU A 311 -1.20 -13.23 0.45
CA LEU A 311 -0.22 -14.28 0.18
C LEU A 311 0.23 -14.32 -1.28
N ALA A 312 -0.68 -14.04 -2.22
CA ALA A 312 -0.33 -13.90 -3.64
C ALA A 312 0.58 -12.68 -3.86
N LEU A 313 0.29 -11.55 -3.21
CA LEU A 313 1.15 -10.37 -3.24
C LEU A 313 2.55 -10.68 -2.69
N VAL A 314 2.66 -11.38 -1.55
CA VAL A 314 3.94 -11.80 -0.98
C VAL A 314 4.70 -12.72 -1.94
N ALA A 315 4.03 -13.71 -2.54
CA ALA A 315 4.65 -14.63 -3.48
C ALA A 315 5.18 -13.90 -4.72
N ALA A 316 4.38 -13.00 -5.29
CA ALA A 316 4.76 -12.20 -6.46
C ALA A 316 5.92 -11.23 -6.14
N LEU A 317 5.88 -10.55 -4.99
CA LEU A 317 6.99 -9.70 -4.54
C LEU A 317 8.27 -10.53 -4.36
N ARG A 318 8.21 -11.67 -3.69
CA ARG A 318 9.39 -12.54 -3.50
C ARG A 318 9.98 -13.03 -4.82
N ALA A 319 9.14 -13.40 -5.78
CA ALA A 319 9.60 -13.82 -7.11
C ALA A 319 10.31 -12.69 -7.85
N LEU A 320 9.71 -11.48 -7.88
CA LEU A 320 10.30 -10.29 -8.50
C LEU A 320 11.62 -9.89 -7.83
N LEU A 321 11.64 -9.84 -6.51
CA LEU A 321 12.82 -9.42 -5.74
C LEU A 321 13.97 -10.43 -5.88
N ALA A 322 13.67 -11.72 -5.95
CA ALA A 322 14.67 -12.76 -6.21
C ALA A 322 15.26 -12.62 -7.62
N ASP A 323 14.44 -12.37 -8.65
CA ASP A 323 14.91 -12.10 -10.02
C ASP A 323 15.82 -10.85 -10.05
N TRP A 324 15.41 -9.78 -9.38
CA TRP A 324 16.21 -8.56 -9.31
C TRP A 324 17.56 -8.77 -8.64
N ASN A 325 17.63 -9.56 -7.58
CA ASN A 325 18.88 -9.89 -6.90
C ASN A 325 19.82 -10.72 -7.80
N HIS A 326 19.28 -11.70 -8.53
CA HIS A 326 20.08 -12.55 -9.44
C HIS A 326 20.54 -11.81 -10.70
N SER A 327 19.74 -10.89 -11.20
CA SER A 327 20.05 -10.15 -12.44
C SER A 327 20.86 -8.85 -12.20
N THR A 328 21.17 -8.51 -10.94
CA THR A 328 22.12 -7.44 -10.64
C THR A 328 23.55 -7.97 -10.80
N PRO A 329 24.40 -7.36 -11.68
CA PRO A 329 25.80 -7.74 -11.74
C PRO A 329 26.44 -7.54 -10.38
N SER A 330 26.94 -8.62 -9.75
CA SER A 330 27.69 -8.49 -8.52
C SER A 330 28.87 -7.55 -8.76
N ARG A 331 28.92 -6.41 -8.05
CA ARG A 331 30.14 -5.61 -8.03
C ARG A 331 31.22 -6.50 -7.44
N ARG A 332 32.08 -7.04 -8.30
CA ARG A 332 33.31 -7.67 -7.83
C ARG A 332 34.11 -6.58 -7.14
N ILE A 333 34.26 -6.74 -5.82
CA ILE A 333 35.16 -5.95 -4.98
C ILE A 333 36.60 -6.26 -5.37
#